data_3d761107bdd89c64c266086d6c11c4d9
#
_entry.id   3d761107bdd89c64c266086d6c11c4d9
#
_cell.length_a   1.000
_cell.length_b   1.000
_cell.length_c   1.000
_cell.angle_alpha   90.00
_cell.angle_beta   90.00
_cell.angle_gamma   90.00
#
_symmetry.space_group_name_H-M   'P 1'
#
loop_
_entity.id
_entity.type
_entity.pdbx_description
1 polymer ?
#
loop_
_entity_poly.entity_id
_entity_poly.type
_entity_poly.pdbx_seq_one_letter_code
_entity_poly.pdbx_strand_id
1 'polypeptide(L)'
;MNRAIILLAHGARDPAWAAPFEAVAARVRLRAPEAVVRLAFLELMSPSLGQAGAELAGLGCTRVDVVPVFLGGGGHVRRDVPAQLEALRAAHAGISWTLHDALGETPHVIAALADAAIELAGLGFGPAHHPLDGLAT
;
A
#
# COMPACT_ATOMS: atom_id res chain seq x y z
N MET A 1 1.85 13.09 -15.80
CA MET A 1 2.27 11.78 -15.35
C MET A 1 1.14 10.79 -15.56
N ASN A 2 1.46 9.69 -16.23
CA ASN A 2 0.46 8.70 -16.60
C ASN A 2 0.28 7.59 -15.57
N ARG A 3 1.21 7.48 -14.65
CA ARG A 3 1.27 6.40 -13.67
C ARG A 3 0.98 6.87 -12.26
N ALA A 4 0.22 6.09 -11.52
CA ALA A 4 -0.10 6.40 -10.14
C ALA A 4 -0.05 5.15 -9.26
N ILE A 5 0.19 5.37 -7.97
CA ILE A 5 0.12 4.35 -6.94
C ILE A 5 -0.83 4.85 -5.87
N ILE A 6 -1.81 4.03 -5.51
CA ILE A 6 -2.63 4.24 -4.33
C ILE A 6 -2.15 3.27 -3.25
N LEU A 7 -1.65 3.82 -2.16
CA LEU A 7 -1.35 3.05 -0.96
C LEU A 7 -2.64 3.00 -0.13
N LEU A 8 -3.19 1.81 0.05
CA LEU A 8 -4.48 1.62 0.69
C LEU A 8 -4.30 1.08 2.09
N ALA A 9 -4.66 1.87 3.11
CA ALA A 9 -4.60 1.49 4.52
C ALA A 9 -6.00 1.26 5.07
N HIS A 10 -6.11 0.62 6.24
CA HIS A 10 -7.41 0.36 6.85
C HIS A 10 -8.15 1.64 7.23
N GLY A 11 -7.48 2.52 7.92
CA GLY A 11 -8.11 3.67 8.56
C GLY A 11 -8.39 3.41 10.04
N ALA A 12 -8.47 4.48 10.80
CA ALA A 12 -8.74 4.45 12.23
C ALA A 12 -9.35 5.78 12.67
N ARG A 13 -9.91 5.81 13.87
CA ARG A 13 -10.50 7.03 14.41
C ARG A 13 -9.45 8.03 14.87
N ASP A 14 -8.31 7.54 15.38
CA ASP A 14 -7.22 8.39 15.82
C ASP A 14 -6.38 8.83 14.62
N PRO A 15 -6.30 10.15 14.33
CA PRO A 15 -5.50 10.65 13.21
C PRO A 15 -4.02 10.26 13.29
N ALA A 16 -3.47 10.08 14.50
CA ALA A 16 -2.07 9.70 14.68
C ALA A 16 -1.76 8.31 14.11
N TRP A 17 -2.77 7.46 13.98
CA TRP A 17 -2.61 6.12 13.41
C TRP A 17 -2.07 6.17 11.96
N ALA A 18 -2.37 7.22 11.23
CA ALA A 18 -1.97 7.34 9.82
C ALA A 18 -0.49 7.69 9.64
N ALA A 19 0.20 8.16 10.68
CA ALA A 19 1.58 8.66 10.55
C ALA A 19 2.58 7.68 9.90
N PRO A 20 2.62 6.39 10.27
CA PRO A 20 3.52 5.45 9.59
C PRO A 20 3.22 5.29 8.10
N PHE A 21 1.94 5.31 7.73
CA PHE A 21 1.52 5.18 6.33
C PHE A 21 1.85 6.43 5.52
N GLU A 22 1.73 7.60 6.13
CA GLU A 22 2.16 8.86 5.52
C GLU A 22 3.67 8.88 5.29
N ALA A 23 4.44 8.32 6.23
CA ALA A 23 5.88 8.17 6.07
C ALA A 23 6.24 7.24 4.91
N VAL A 24 5.50 6.15 4.73
CA VAL A 24 5.68 5.27 3.58
C VAL A 24 5.39 6.01 2.28
N ALA A 25 4.28 6.74 2.23
CA ALA A 25 3.92 7.53 1.04
C ALA A 25 5.00 8.55 0.69
N ALA A 26 5.53 9.25 1.69
CA ALA A 26 6.60 10.23 1.48
C ALA A 26 7.85 9.58 0.88
N ARG A 27 8.24 8.41 1.37
CA ARG A 27 9.40 7.68 0.83
C ARG A 27 9.16 7.21 -0.61
N VAL A 28 7.96 6.75 -0.91
CA VAL A 28 7.62 6.34 -2.28
C VAL A 28 7.72 7.53 -3.22
N ARG A 29 7.22 8.70 -2.82
CA ARG A 29 7.30 9.92 -3.63
C ARG A 29 8.74 10.32 -3.93
N LEU A 30 9.62 10.20 -2.95
CA LEU A 30 11.04 10.53 -3.14
C LEU A 30 11.73 9.56 -4.09
N ARG A 31 11.40 8.27 -4.04
CA ARG A 31 12.09 7.22 -4.80
C ARG A 31 11.46 6.97 -6.16
N ALA A 32 10.21 7.34 -6.36
CA ALA A 32 9.48 7.16 -7.61
C ALA A 32 8.83 8.49 -8.04
N PRO A 33 9.63 9.51 -8.36
CA PRO A 33 9.10 10.83 -8.69
C PRO A 33 8.29 10.85 -9.99
N GLU A 34 8.39 9.82 -10.81
CA GLU A 34 7.62 9.68 -12.04
C GLU A 34 6.17 9.25 -11.81
N ALA A 35 5.82 8.83 -10.61
CA ALA A 35 4.47 8.40 -10.28
C ALA A 35 3.74 9.39 -9.37
N VAL A 36 2.44 9.51 -9.55
CA VAL A 36 1.58 10.21 -8.59
C VAL A 36 1.25 9.24 -7.47
N VAL A 37 1.50 9.62 -6.23
CA VAL A 37 1.29 8.76 -5.05
C VAL A 37 0.19 9.32 -4.19
N ARG A 38 -0.80 8.49 -3.84
CA ARG A 38 -1.88 8.85 -2.93
C ARG A 38 -2.03 7.79 -1.84
N LEU A 39 -2.30 8.23 -0.63
CA LEU A 39 -2.68 7.39 0.48
C LEU A 39 -4.21 7.43 0.56
N ALA A 40 -4.85 6.27 0.59
CA ALA A 40 -6.29 6.15 0.73
C ALA A 40 -6.64 5.17 1.84
N PHE A 41 -7.88 5.19 2.29
CA PHE A 41 -8.32 4.43 3.45
C PHE A 41 -9.60 3.66 3.15
N LEU A 42 -9.70 2.47 3.75
CA LEU A 42 -10.89 1.64 3.63
C LEU A 42 -12.08 2.23 4.37
N GLU A 43 -11.84 2.85 5.51
CA GLU A 43 -12.87 3.41 6.37
C GLU A 43 -12.33 4.49 7.30
N LEU A 44 -13.22 5.26 7.91
CA LEU A 44 -12.97 6.20 9.01
C LEU A 44 -12.07 7.41 8.69
N MET A 45 -11.37 7.40 7.58
CA MET A 45 -10.45 8.47 7.17
C MET A 45 -10.62 8.74 5.68
N SER A 46 -10.23 9.94 5.27
CA SER A 46 -10.29 10.37 3.87
C SER A 46 -8.89 10.57 3.30
N PRO A 47 -8.70 10.37 1.98
CA PRO A 47 -9.72 9.97 1.02
C PRO A 47 -10.01 8.46 1.08
N SER A 48 -11.19 8.08 0.61
CA SER A 48 -11.51 6.68 0.31
C SER A 48 -10.80 6.24 -0.97
N LEU A 49 -10.83 4.93 -1.24
CA LEU A 49 -10.29 4.41 -2.51
C LEU A 49 -11.00 5.04 -3.72
N GLY A 50 -12.32 5.14 -3.67
CA GLY A 50 -13.10 5.76 -4.75
C GLY A 50 -12.75 7.23 -4.97
N GLN A 51 -12.60 7.99 -3.89
CA GLN A 51 -12.22 9.41 -3.97
C GLN A 51 -10.82 9.59 -4.55
N ALA A 52 -9.87 8.80 -4.09
CA ALA A 52 -8.50 8.85 -4.62
C ALA A 52 -8.45 8.47 -6.08
N GLY A 53 -9.19 7.41 -6.46
CA GLY A 53 -9.25 6.98 -7.85
C GLY A 53 -9.85 8.04 -8.77
N ALA A 54 -10.90 8.70 -8.34
CA ALA A 54 -11.54 9.79 -9.11
C ALA A 54 -10.58 10.99 -9.27
N GLU A 55 -9.83 11.33 -8.22
CA GLU A 55 -8.82 12.38 -8.30
C GLU A 55 -7.75 12.04 -9.34
N LEU A 56 -7.24 10.82 -9.32
CA LEU A 56 -6.21 10.39 -10.26
C LEU A 56 -6.71 10.37 -11.70
N ALA A 57 -7.97 9.99 -11.90
CA ALA A 57 -8.61 10.07 -13.21
C ALA A 57 -8.64 11.52 -13.70
N GLY A 58 -8.99 12.46 -12.83
CA GLY A 58 -9.00 13.88 -13.14
C GLY A 58 -7.63 14.45 -13.46
N LEU A 59 -6.56 13.85 -12.94
CA LEU A 59 -5.19 14.23 -13.23
C LEU A 59 -4.66 13.63 -14.55
N GLY A 60 -5.45 12.80 -15.22
CA GLY A 60 -5.04 12.19 -16.48
C GLY A 60 -4.20 10.94 -16.35
N CYS A 61 -4.18 10.31 -15.17
CA CYS A 61 -3.48 9.05 -14.99
C CYS A 61 -4.14 7.95 -15.82
N THR A 62 -3.34 7.11 -16.45
CA THR A 62 -3.82 6.01 -17.30
C THR A 62 -3.56 4.64 -16.72
N ARG A 63 -2.68 4.57 -15.73
CA ARG A 63 -2.36 3.32 -15.01
C ARG A 63 -2.30 3.59 -13.53
N VAL A 64 -3.09 2.85 -12.76
CA VAL A 64 -3.13 2.95 -11.30
C VAL A 64 -2.89 1.60 -10.67
N ASP A 65 -1.85 1.51 -9.85
CA ASP A 65 -1.57 0.35 -9.03
C ASP A 65 -2.10 0.59 -7.62
N VAL A 66 -2.94 -0.30 -7.13
CA VAL A 66 -3.48 -0.24 -5.76
C VAL A 66 -2.73 -1.25 -4.90
N VAL A 67 -2.04 -0.75 -3.89
CA VAL A 67 -1.17 -1.55 -3.02
C VAL A 67 -1.70 -1.48 -1.59
N PRO A 68 -2.30 -2.56 -1.07
CA PRO A 68 -2.74 -2.58 0.32
C PRO A 68 -1.54 -2.59 1.27
N VAL A 69 -1.46 -1.57 2.14
CA VAL A 69 -0.32 -1.39 3.07
C VAL A 69 -0.68 -1.93 4.45
N PHE A 70 -1.06 -3.20 4.50
CA PHE A 70 -1.35 -3.91 5.75
C PHE A 70 -0.79 -5.32 5.68
N LEU A 71 -0.79 -6.03 6.82
CA LEU A 71 -0.15 -7.35 6.93
C LEU A 71 -0.88 -8.40 6.11
N GLY A 72 -2.20 -8.39 6.16
CA GLY A 72 -3.02 -9.30 5.37
C GLY A 72 -4.46 -8.85 5.40
N GLY A 73 -5.26 -9.30 4.45
CA GLY A 73 -6.68 -9.01 4.37
C GLY A 73 -7.50 -10.13 4.98
N GLY A 74 -8.46 -9.78 5.85
CA GLY A 74 -9.50 -10.72 6.25
C GLY A 74 -10.51 -10.91 5.12
N GLY A 75 -11.47 -11.83 5.29
CA GLY A 75 -12.48 -12.12 4.28
C GLY A 75 -13.30 -10.90 3.85
N HIS A 76 -13.56 -9.99 4.78
CA HIS A 76 -14.28 -8.74 4.51
C HIS A 76 -13.50 -7.86 3.50
N VAL A 77 -12.22 -7.61 3.76
CA VAL A 77 -11.36 -6.82 2.88
C VAL A 77 -11.19 -7.49 1.53
N ARG A 78 -11.03 -8.82 1.52
CA ARG A 78 -10.85 -9.59 0.28
C ARG A 78 -12.05 -9.50 -0.66
N ARG A 79 -13.24 -9.23 -0.12
CA ARG A 79 -14.46 -9.06 -0.93
C ARG A 79 -14.68 -7.61 -1.31
N ASP A 80 -14.51 -6.69 -0.37
CA ASP A 80 -14.89 -5.29 -0.53
C ASP A 80 -13.95 -4.52 -1.45
N VAL A 81 -12.64 -4.75 -1.33
CA VAL A 81 -11.66 -4.02 -2.13
C VAL A 81 -11.79 -4.35 -3.63
N PRO A 82 -11.89 -5.62 -4.05
CA PRO A 82 -12.13 -5.91 -5.45
C PRO A 82 -13.44 -5.30 -5.98
N ALA A 83 -14.50 -5.28 -5.16
CA ALA A 83 -15.78 -4.68 -5.56
C ALA A 83 -15.65 -3.18 -5.77
N GLN A 84 -14.94 -2.48 -4.89
CA GLN A 84 -14.67 -1.05 -5.04
C GLN A 84 -13.83 -0.77 -6.28
N LEU A 85 -12.87 -1.63 -6.57
CA LEU A 85 -12.03 -1.48 -7.75
C LEU A 85 -12.83 -1.71 -9.05
N GLU A 86 -13.77 -2.66 -9.04
CA GLU A 86 -14.66 -2.86 -10.18
C GLU A 86 -15.54 -1.63 -10.45
N ALA A 87 -15.99 -0.96 -9.40
CA ALA A 87 -16.72 0.30 -9.55
C ALA A 87 -15.85 1.38 -10.20
N LEU A 88 -14.58 1.46 -9.84
CA LEU A 88 -13.64 2.39 -10.47
C LEU A 88 -13.36 2.03 -11.92
N ARG A 89 -13.23 0.74 -12.25
CA ARG A 89 -13.07 0.30 -13.64
C ARG A 89 -14.27 0.68 -14.50
N ALA A 90 -15.46 0.55 -13.96
CA ALA A 90 -16.69 0.93 -14.68
C ALA A 90 -16.79 2.45 -14.87
N ALA A 91 -16.43 3.22 -13.84
CA ALA A 91 -16.51 4.68 -13.88
C ALA A 91 -15.41 5.32 -14.74
N HIS A 92 -14.25 4.70 -14.84
CA HIS A 92 -13.07 5.23 -15.52
C HIS A 92 -12.44 4.18 -16.42
N ALA A 93 -13.14 3.84 -17.51
CA ALA A 93 -12.79 2.75 -18.41
C ALA A 93 -11.44 2.94 -19.14
N GLY A 94 -10.97 4.19 -19.26
CA GLY A 94 -9.69 4.47 -19.90
C GLY A 94 -8.46 4.21 -19.03
N ILE A 95 -8.66 3.82 -17.78
CA ILE A 95 -7.57 3.61 -16.82
C ILE A 95 -7.38 2.10 -16.60
N SER A 96 -6.11 1.67 -16.58
CA SER A 96 -5.74 0.32 -16.19
C SER A 96 -5.55 0.26 -14.68
N TRP A 97 -6.39 -0.48 -13.98
CA TRP A 97 -6.37 -0.63 -12.53
C TRP A 97 -5.83 -2.01 -12.16
N THR A 98 -4.82 -2.06 -11.32
CA THR A 98 -4.25 -3.31 -10.82
C THR A 98 -4.28 -3.34 -9.31
N LEU A 99 -4.92 -4.36 -8.74
CA LEU A 99 -4.91 -4.61 -7.30
C LEU A 99 -3.81 -5.61 -6.98
N HIS A 100 -2.89 -5.22 -6.12
CA HIS A 100 -1.80 -6.09 -5.67
C HIS A 100 -2.17 -6.79 -4.36
N ASP A 101 -1.43 -7.82 -4.02
CA ASP A 101 -1.53 -8.48 -2.72
C ASP A 101 -1.09 -7.53 -1.62
N ALA A 102 -1.56 -7.77 -0.39
CA ALA A 102 -1.16 -6.98 0.77
C ALA A 102 0.35 -7.03 0.97
N LEU A 103 0.95 -5.90 1.32
CA LEU A 103 2.41 -5.82 1.50
C LEU A 103 2.94 -6.80 2.54
N GLY A 104 2.16 -7.09 3.59
CA GLY A 104 2.54 -8.07 4.61
C GLY A 104 2.66 -9.50 4.09
N GLU A 105 2.17 -9.78 2.89
CA GLU A 105 2.29 -11.09 2.25
C GLU A 105 3.54 -11.19 1.37
N THR A 106 4.31 -10.10 1.21
CA THR A 106 5.52 -10.10 0.39
C THR A 106 6.75 -10.52 1.19
N PRO A 107 7.69 -11.28 0.59
CA PRO A 107 8.91 -11.69 1.29
C PRO A 107 9.73 -10.52 1.85
N HIS A 108 9.80 -9.40 1.14
CA HIS A 108 10.52 -8.21 1.59
C HIS A 108 9.99 -7.67 2.92
N VAL A 109 8.68 -7.57 3.05
CA VAL A 109 8.06 -7.02 4.26
C VAL A 109 8.14 -8.03 5.41
N ILE A 110 7.92 -9.31 5.13
CA ILE A 110 8.05 -10.37 6.14
C ILE A 110 9.46 -10.35 6.73
N ALA A 111 10.49 -10.28 5.90
CA ALA A 111 11.88 -10.23 6.34
C ALA A 111 12.15 -8.97 7.18
N ALA A 112 11.66 -7.82 6.75
CA ALA A 112 11.84 -6.57 7.48
C ALA A 112 11.14 -6.58 8.85
N LEU A 113 9.95 -7.15 8.93
CA LEU A 113 9.23 -7.30 10.19
C LEU A 113 9.99 -8.21 11.16
N ALA A 114 10.52 -9.33 10.68
CA ALA A 114 11.30 -10.24 11.48
C ALA A 114 12.58 -9.56 12.03
N ASP A 115 13.30 -8.86 11.16
CA ASP A 115 14.51 -8.13 11.54
C ASP A 115 14.21 -7.05 12.58
N ALA A 116 13.15 -6.29 12.37
CA ALA A 116 12.74 -5.26 13.31
C ALA A 116 12.37 -5.84 14.69
N ALA A 117 11.67 -6.98 14.70
CA ALA A 117 11.28 -7.65 15.94
C ALA A 117 12.52 -8.11 16.72
N ILE A 118 13.51 -8.69 16.04
CA ILE A 118 14.75 -9.15 16.65
C ILE A 118 15.53 -7.95 17.23
N GLU A 119 15.63 -6.87 16.47
CA GLU A 119 16.31 -5.65 16.90
C GLU A 119 15.65 -5.03 18.13
N LEU A 120 14.32 -4.90 18.11
CA LEU A 120 13.58 -4.34 19.24
C LEU A 120 13.69 -5.19 20.50
N ALA A 121 13.77 -6.50 20.35
CA ALA A 121 13.94 -7.43 21.48
C ALA A 121 15.38 -7.43 22.02
N GLY A 122 16.32 -6.72 21.39
CA GLY A 122 17.71 -6.69 21.81
C GLY A 122 18.47 -7.97 21.53
N LEU A 123 17.97 -8.80 20.59
CA LEU A 123 18.64 -10.03 20.17
C LEU A 123 19.56 -9.73 18.99
N GLY A 124 20.70 -10.44 18.94
CA GLY A 124 21.59 -10.34 17.80
C GLY A 124 21.09 -11.16 16.62
N PHE A 125 21.46 -10.75 15.43
CA PHE A 125 21.25 -11.55 14.23
C PHE A 125 22.22 -12.74 14.22
N GLY A 126 21.82 -13.81 13.57
CA GLY A 126 22.67 -14.96 13.39
C GLY A 126 23.92 -14.62 12.56
N PRO A 127 25.00 -15.45 12.64
CA PRO A 127 26.29 -15.11 12.05
C PRO A 127 26.27 -14.91 10.55
N ALA A 128 25.29 -15.42 9.83
CA ALA A 128 25.15 -15.29 8.38
C ALA A 128 24.10 -14.28 7.99
N HIS A 129 23.64 -13.42 8.91
CA HIS A 129 22.57 -12.46 8.60
C HIS A 129 23.00 -11.47 7.52
N HIS A 130 22.13 -11.31 6.55
CA HIS A 130 22.21 -10.27 5.52
C HIS A 130 20.79 -9.74 5.28
N PRO A 131 20.60 -8.43 5.06
CA PRO A 131 19.25 -7.87 4.89
C PRO A 131 18.43 -8.52 3.77
N LEU A 132 19.09 -9.13 2.79
CA LEU A 132 18.42 -9.77 1.66
C LEU A 132 18.33 -11.29 1.78
N ASP A 133 18.85 -11.89 2.84
CA ASP A 133 18.87 -13.35 2.99
C ASP A 133 17.45 -13.93 3.01
N GLY A 134 16.50 -13.24 3.64
CA GLY A 134 15.12 -13.65 3.67
C GLY A 134 14.42 -13.62 2.31
N LEU A 135 14.98 -12.95 1.36
CA LEU A 135 14.41 -12.82 0.01
C LEU A 135 14.85 -13.94 -0.92
N ALA A 136 15.93 -14.63 -0.56
CA ALA A 136 16.50 -15.72 -1.37
C ALA A 136 15.79 -17.06 -1.17
N THR A 137 14.89 -17.17 -0.19
CA THR A 137 14.22 -18.42 0.17
C THR A 137 12.76 -18.48 -0.25
#